data_d424c17dc408bc15a3bce39c356e3a51
#
_entry.id   d424c17dc408bc15a3bce39c356e3a51
#
_cell.length_a   1.000
_cell.length_b   1.000
_cell.length_c   1.000
_cell.angle_alpha   90.00
_cell.angle_beta   90.00
_cell.angle_gamma   90.00
#
_symmetry.space_group_name_H-M   'P 1'
#
loop_
_entity.id
_entity.type
_entity.pdbx_description
1 polymer ?
#
loop_
_entity_poly.entity_id
_entity_poly.type
_entity_poly.pdbx_seq_one_letter_code
_entity_poly.pdbx_strand_id
1 'polypeptide(L)'
;MREAALPYLEDLSQVTRENVQLAVREGTEVVFVERIAGSGAVPVLTRVGGRFALTATGVGLVLLAYSPADVQEQVLARPIERYTERTLTTAHQIRAVLADTRARGYAVSDRQVTIDALSVAAPIHDHDGEVVAAVSLVVRHGTASTQALANLICTSARAISRAIPPFTPGH
;
A
#
# COMPACT_ATOMS: atom_id res chain seq x y z
N MET A 1 -4.99 -2.54 15.56
CA MET A 1 -5.08 -1.91 14.22
C MET A 1 -5.90 -2.75 13.24
N ARG A 2 -5.55 -4.01 12.97
CA ARG A 2 -6.26 -4.88 12.01
C ARG A 2 -7.77 -4.94 12.29
N GLU A 3 -8.17 -5.18 13.52
CA GLU A 3 -9.58 -5.26 13.91
C GLU A 3 -10.33 -3.96 13.67
N ALA A 4 -9.70 -2.82 13.95
CA ALA A 4 -10.29 -1.51 13.70
C ALA A 4 -10.43 -1.19 12.20
N ALA A 5 -9.51 -1.69 11.37
CA ALA A 5 -9.52 -1.49 9.93
C ALA A 5 -10.53 -2.42 9.21
N LEU A 6 -10.77 -3.61 9.72
CA LEU A 6 -11.50 -4.67 9.02
C LEU A 6 -12.87 -4.24 8.48
N PRO A 7 -13.76 -3.55 9.22
CA PRO A 7 -15.05 -3.11 8.65
C PRO A 7 -14.90 -2.22 7.43
N TYR A 8 -13.90 -1.34 7.41
CA TYR A 8 -13.64 -0.44 6.28
C TYR A 8 -13.10 -1.20 5.07
N LEU A 9 -12.26 -2.22 5.30
CA LEU A 9 -11.75 -3.08 4.22
C LEU A 9 -12.88 -3.90 3.60
N GLU A 10 -13.78 -4.41 4.40
CA GLU A 10 -14.96 -5.16 3.95
C GLU A 10 -15.90 -4.28 3.13
N ASP A 11 -16.22 -3.08 3.62
CA ASP A 11 -17.06 -2.11 2.90
C ASP A 11 -16.42 -1.75 1.54
N LEU A 12 -15.14 -1.47 1.53
CA LEU A 12 -14.43 -1.11 0.31
C LEU A 12 -14.42 -2.26 -0.70
N SER A 13 -14.24 -3.49 -0.23
CA SER A 13 -14.31 -4.69 -1.07
C SER A 13 -15.71 -4.91 -1.64
N GLN A 14 -16.75 -4.71 -0.85
CA GLN A 14 -18.14 -4.84 -1.30
C GLN A 14 -18.52 -3.80 -2.36
N VAL A 15 -18.10 -2.57 -2.16
CA VAL A 15 -18.40 -1.46 -3.08
C VAL A 15 -17.64 -1.62 -4.40
N THR A 16 -16.37 -1.98 -4.35
CA THR A 16 -15.50 -2.04 -5.53
C THR A 16 -15.47 -3.41 -6.19
N ARG A 17 -15.73 -4.48 -5.44
CA ARG A 17 -15.56 -5.89 -5.85
C ARG A 17 -14.13 -6.25 -6.22
N GLU A 18 -13.17 -5.48 -5.74
CA GLU A 18 -11.75 -5.61 -6.03
C GLU A 18 -10.97 -6.16 -4.84
N ASN A 19 -9.68 -6.41 -5.04
CA ASN A 19 -8.77 -6.74 -3.94
C ASN A 19 -8.52 -5.53 -3.07
N VAL A 20 -8.71 -5.70 -1.76
CA VAL A 20 -8.35 -4.73 -0.74
C VAL A 20 -7.28 -5.34 0.15
N GLN A 21 -6.19 -4.63 0.38
CA GLN A 21 -5.05 -5.11 1.15
C GLN A 21 -4.67 -4.13 2.23
N LEU A 22 -4.28 -4.65 3.39
CA LEU A 22 -3.72 -3.89 4.51
C LEU A 22 -2.31 -4.44 4.77
N ALA A 23 -1.34 -3.56 4.86
CA ALA A 23 0.05 -3.94 5.06
C ALA A 23 0.77 -3.02 6.03
N VAL A 24 1.81 -3.56 6.65
CA VAL A 24 2.73 -2.83 7.52
C VAL A 24 4.16 -3.01 7.04
N ARG A 25 5.04 -2.12 7.48
CA ARG A 25 6.48 -2.29 7.28
C ARG A 25 7.07 -3.04 8.47
N GLU A 26 7.88 -4.02 8.17
CA GLU A 26 8.70 -4.72 9.14
C GLU A 26 10.15 -4.73 8.65
N GLY A 27 11.00 -3.92 9.28
CA GLY A 27 12.36 -3.71 8.79
C GLY A 27 12.35 -3.06 7.39
N THR A 28 12.87 -3.78 6.40
CA THR A 28 12.98 -3.34 5.01
C THR A 28 11.96 -4.05 4.09
N GLU A 29 10.96 -4.69 4.66
CA GLU A 29 9.96 -5.45 3.91
C GLU A 29 8.53 -5.01 4.22
N VAL A 30 7.63 -5.28 3.27
CA VAL A 30 6.18 -5.24 3.47
C VAL A 30 5.73 -6.55 4.07
N VAL A 31 4.84 -6.47 5.06
CA VAL A 31 4.09 -7.63 5.58
C VAL A 31 2.61 -7.37 5.38
N PHE A 32 1.93 -8.26 4.66
CA PHE A 32 0.49 -8.17 4.46
C PHE A 32 -0.24 -8.73 5.67
N VAL A 33 -1.03 -7.88 6.35
CA VAL A 33 -1.76 -8.25 7.57
C VAL A 33 -3.22 -8.60 7.29
N GLU A 34 -3.78 -8.15 6.18
CA GLU A 34 -5.12 -8.54 5.73
C GLU A 34 -5.24 -8.41 4.20
N ARG A 35 -6.07 -9.26 3.63
CA ARG A 35 -6.45 -9.21 2.22
C ARG A 35 -7.88 -9.69 2.07
N ILE A 36 -8.70 -8.90 1.39
CA ILE A 36 -10.06 -9.28 1.03
C ILE A 36 -10.15 -9.27 -0.49
N ALA A 37 -10.46 -10.43 -1.06
CA ALA A 37 -10.68 -10.56 -2.51
C ALA A 37 -12.16 -10.35 -2.81
N GLY A 38 -12.46 -9.34 -3.62
CA GLY A 38 -13.82 -9.11 -4.13
C GLY A 38 -14.21 -10.15 -5.17
N SER A 39 -15.50 -10.18 -5.52
CA SER A 39 -16.07 -11.18 -6.43
C SER A 39 -15.53 -11.12 -7.87
N GLY A 40 -15.02 -9.97 -8.31
CA GLY A 40 -14.42 -9.77 -9.64
C GLY A 40 -12.92 -9.53 -9.61
N ALA A 41 -12.27 -9.82 -8.47
CA ALA A 41 -10.88 -9.44 -8.22
C ALA A 41 -9.89 -10.11 -9.19
N VAL A 42 -8.95 -9.32 -9.71
CA VAL A 42 -7.82 -9.82 -10.48
C VAL A 42 -6.92 -10.69 -9.58
N PRO A 43 -6.37 -11.80 -10.09
CA PRO A 43 -5.40 -12.59 -9.33
C PRO A 43 -4.18 -11.76 -8.93
N VAL A 44 -3.73 -11.91 -7.68
CA VAL A 44 -2.54 -11.22 -7.15
C VAL A 44 -1.58 -12.23 -6.52
N LEU A 45 -0.29 -11.88 -6.48
CA LEU A 45 0.76 -12.71 -5.89
C LEU A 45 0.81 -12.60 -4.36
N THR A 46 0.25 -11.55 -3.79
CA THR A 46 0.31 -11.25 -2.37
C THR A 46 -0.69 -12.07 -1.56
N ARG A 47 -0.34 -12.40 -0.32
CA ARG A 47 -1.18 -13.18 0.62
C ARG A 47 -0.98 -12.68 2.04
N VAL A 48 -1.94 -12.93 2.93
CA VAL A 48 -1.82 -12.63 4.36
C VAL A 48 -0.63 -13.37 4.95
N GLY A 49 0.18 -12.65 5.72
CA GLY A 49 1.46 -13.14 6.25
C GLY A 49 2.61 -13.13 5.25
N GLY A 50 2.32 -12.88 3.97
CA GLY A 50 3.33 -12.80 2.92
C GLY A 50 4.20 -11.55 3.06
N ARG A 51 5.44 -11.67 2.60
CA ARG A 51 6.44 -10.60 2.59
C ARG A 51 6.75 -10.18 1.17
N PHE A 52 7.02 -8.89 1.00
CA PHE A 52 7.35 -8.32 -0.30
C PHE A 52 8.38 -7.19 -0.14
N ALA A 53 9.11 -6.91 -1.20
CA ALA A 53 9.98 -5.74 -1.25
C ALA A 53 9.13 -4.45 -1.19
N LEU A 54 9.64 -3.42 -0.52
CA LEU A 54 8.97 -2.11 -0.40
C LEU A 54 8.89 -1.34 -1.73
N THR A 55 9.59 -1.77 -2.76
CA THR A 55 9.82 -0.98 -3.98
C THR A 55 8.82 -1.20 -5.11
N ALA A 56 8.00 -2.24 -5.07
CA ALA A 56 7.17 -2.63 -6.20
C ALA A 56 5.66 -2.50 -6.00
N THR A 57 5.17 -2.78 -4.78
CA THR A 57 3.75 -2.71 -4.48
C THR A 57 3.29 -1.31 -4.11
N GLY A 58 2.02 -0.99 -4.31
CA GLY A 58 1.46 0.29 -3.90
C GLY A 58 1.63 0.53 -2.40
N VAL A 59 1.29 -0.46 -1.56
CA VAL A 59 1.48 -0.37 -0.10
C VAL A 59 2.96 -0.22 0.26
N GLY A 60 3.86 -0.92 -0.44
CA GLY A 60 5.30 -0.81 -0.22
C GLY A 60 5.83 0.59 -0.50
N LEU A 61 5.43 1.18 -1.62
CA LEU A 61 5.83 2.54 -1.97
C LEU A 61 5.33 3.57 -0.96
N VAL A 62 4.11 3.44 -0.46
CA VAL A 62 3.59 4.28 0.63
C VAL A 62 4.43 4.12 1.90
N LEU A 63 4.65 2.89 2.33
CA LEU A 63 5.40 2.62 3.56
C LEU A 63 6.85 3.10 3.45
N LEU A 64 7.46 2.95 2.29
CA LEU A 64 8.83 3.44 2.04
C LEU A 64 8.88 4.98 2.00
N ALA A 65 7.90 5.63 1.36
CA ALA A 65 7.83 7.09 1.25
C ALA A 65 7.81 7.79 2.61
N TYR A 66 7.14 7.19 3.59
CA TYR A 66 7.03 7.74 4.95
C TYR A 66 7.98 7.08 5.95
N SER A 67 8.91 6.25 5.49
CA SER A 67 9.95 5.66 6.33
C SER A 67 11.07 6.65 6.63
N PRO A 68 11.83 6.44 7.73
CA PRO A 68 13.04 7.22 7.99
C PRO A 68 14.05 7.13 6.84
N ALA A 69 14.89 8.14 6.70
CA ALA A 69 15.87 8.23 5.60
C ALA A 69 16.85 7.04 5.58
N ASP A 70 17.26 6.53 6.74
CA ASP A 70 18.15 5.37 6.84
C ASP A 70 17.50 4.08 6.28
N VAL A 71 16.21 3.90 6.49
CA VAL A 71 15.46 2.76 5.90
C VAL A 71 15.40 2.90 4.38
N GLN A 72 15.12 4.09 3.87
CA GLN A 72 15.10 4.35 2.42
C GLN A 72 16.46 4.07 1.80
N GLU A 73 17.54 4.52 2.42
CA GLU A 73 18.90 4.27 1.97
C GLU A 73 19.25 2.78 1.95
N GLN A 74 18.91 2.06 3.01
CA GLN A 74 19.14 0.60 3.08
C GLN A 74 18.42 -0.14 1.96
N VAL A 75 17.17 0.20 1.71
CA VAL A 75 16.36 -0.45 0.66
C VAL A 75 16.93 -0.13 -0.72
N LEU A 76 17.27 1.14 -0.98
CA LEU A 76 17.73 1.58 -2.29
C LEU A 76 19.20 1.24 -2.59
N ALA A 77 19.99 0.88 -1.56
CA ALA A 77 21.36 0.41 -1.74
C ALA A 77 21.44 -1.06 -2.20
N ARG A 78 20.35 -1.81 -2.07
CA ARG A 78 20.27 -3.22 -2.50
C ARG A 78 19.80 -3.31 -3.94
N PRO A 79 20.12 -4.42 -4.66
CA PRO A 79 19.54 -4.70 -5.97
C PRO A 79 18.01 -4.75 -5.87
N ILE A 80 17.34 -4.09 -6.82
CA ILE A 80 15.88 -4.03 -6.87
C ILE A 80 15.39 -5.14 -7.77
N GLU A 81 14.51 -6.02 -7.23
CA GLU A 81 13.95 -7.13 -7.96
C GLU A 81 12.98 -6.64 -9.04
N ARG A 82 13.11 -7.21 -10.23
CA ARG A 82 12.21 -6.97 -11.36
C ARG A 82 11.16 -8.08 -11.42
N TYR A 83 9.90 -7.70 -11.42
CA TYR A 83 8.76 -8.63 -11.57
C TYR A 83 8.15 -8.57 -12.96
N THR A 84 8.12 -7.39 -13.57
CA THR A 84 7.61 -7.14 -14.92
C THR A 84 8.52 -6.17 -15.66
N GLU A 85 8.23 -5.94 -16.93
CA GLU A 85 8.92 -4.90 -17.72
C GLU A 85 8.71 -3.48 -17.16
N ARG A 86 7.64 -3.28 -16.39
CA ARG A 86 7.27 -1.98 -15.84
C ARG A 86 7.78 -1.76 -14.41
N THR A 87 8.38 -2.76 -13.79
CA THR A 87 8.96 -2.61 -12.44
C THR A 87 10.03 -1.52 -12.44
N LEU A 88 9.93 -0.58 -11.51
CA LEU A 88 10.98 0.41 -11.28
C LEU A 88 12.20 -0.29 -10.67
N THR A 89 13.37 -0.11 -11.27
CA THR A 89 14.57 -0.86 -10.89
C THR A 89 15.75 0.03 -10.50
N THR A 90 15.60 1.36 -10.57
CA THR A 90 16.65 2.29 -10.17
C THR A 90 16.25 3.12 -8.96
N ALA A 91 17.23 3.41 -8.09
CA ALA A 91 17.02 4.27 -6.93
C ALA A 91 16.46 5.64 -7.32
N HIS A 92 16.91 6.19 -8.44
CA HIS A 92 16.45 7.48 -8.96
C HIS A 92 14.94 7.48 -9.27
N GLN A 93 14.48 6.46 -9.99
CA GLN A 93 13.04 6.30 -10.30
C GLN A 93 12.20 6.16 -9.04
N ILE A 94 12.66 5.36 -8.09
CA ILE A 94 11.93 5.12 -6.85
C ILE A 94 11.89 6.39 -6.00
N ARG A 95 12.99 7.11 -5.85
CA ARG A 95 13.00 8.38 -5.10
C ARG A 95 12.01 9.39 -5.67
N ALA A 96 11.89 9.47 -6.99
CA ALA A 96 10.90 10.34 -7.64
C ALA A 96 9.47 9.94 -7.27
N VAL A 97 9.15 8.64 -7.28
CA VAL A 97 7.83 8.12 -6.88
C VAL A 97 7.56 8.36 -5.39
N LEU A 98 8.58 8.22 -4.52
CA LEU A 98 8.41 8.50 -3.09
C LEU A 98 8.10 9.97 -2.83
N ALA A 99 8.76 10.88 -3.54
CA ALA A 99 8.49 12.32 -3.45
C ALA A 99 7.07 12.65 -3.92
N ASP A 100 6.63 12.09 -5.05
CA ASP A 100 5.26 12.25 -5.55
C ASP A 100 4.24 11.70 -4.56
N THR A 101 4.52 10.54 -3.97
CA THR A 101 3.64 9.92 -2.97
C THR A 101 3.45 10.82 -1.76
N ARG A 102 4.51 11.42 -1.23
CA ARG A 102 4.41 12.38 -0.12
C ARG A 102 3.64 13.65 -0.52
N ALA A 103 3.84 14.11 -1.75
CA ALA A 103 3.19 15.34 -2.24
C ALA A 103 1.67 15.17 -2.41
N ARG A 104 1.22 14.04 -2.94
CA ARG A 104 -0.20 13.81 -3.24
C ARG A 104 -0.94 12.92 -2.25
N GLY A 105 -0.22 12.22 -1.37
CA GLY A 105 -0.82 11.42 -0.29
C GLY A 105 -1.24 10.01 -0.70
N TYR A 106 -0.83 9.52 -1.86
CA TYR A 106 -1.06 8.14 -2.31
C TYR A 106 0.03 7.70 -3.29
N ALA A 107 0.19 6.39 -3.43
CA ALA A 107 1.10 5.79 -4.39
C ALA A 107 0.35 4.96 -5.43
N VAL A 108 0.93 4.87 -6.62
CA VAL A 108 0.42 4.03 -7.71
C VAL A 108 1.52 3.04 -8.12
N SER A 109 1.17 1.77 -8.18
CA SER A 109 1.99 0.72 -8.78
C SER A 109 1.27 0.18 -10.02
N ASP A 110 1.67 0.66 -11.18
CA ASP A 110 1.02 0.33 -12.44
C ASP A 110 1.72 -0.82 -13.12
N ARG A 111 1.17 -2.02 -12.99
CA ARG A 111 1.67 -3.26 -13.61
C ARG A 111 3.12 -3.59 -13.22
N GLN A 112 3.55 -3.20 -12.04
CA GLN A 112 4.93 -3.38 -11.58
C GLN A 112 5.20 -4.73 -10.93
N VAL A 113 4.17 -5.44 -10.48
CA VAL A 113 4.26 -6.78 -9.88
C VAL A 113 3.62 -7.83 -10.77
N THR A 114 2.39 -7.59 -11.22
CA THR A 114 1.69 -8.39 -12.22
C THR A 114 1.27 -7.52 -13.39
N ILE A 115 1.44 -8.05 -14.60
CA ILE A 115 1.33 -7.25 -15.83
C ILE A 115 -0.08 -6.71 -16.11
N ASP A 116 -1.10 -7.27 -15.50
CA ASP A 116 -2.50 -6.89 -15.68
C ASP A 116 -3.11 -6.16 -14.48
N ALA A 117 -2.33 -5.91 -13.42
CA ALA A 117 -2.83 -5.31 -12.19
C ALA A 117 -2.27 -3.92 -11.93
N LEU A 118 -3.15 -3.02 -11.50
CA LEU A 118 -2.83 -1.68 -11.01
C LEU A 118 -3.20 -1.60 -9.53
N SER A 119 -2.29 -1.09 -8.72
CA SER A 119 -2.49 -0.87 -7.28
C SER A 119 -2.44 0.62 -6.96
N VAL A 120 -3.40 1.08 -6.17
CA VAL A 120 -3.40 2.43 -5.59
C VAL A 120 -3.47 2.28 -4.07
N ALA A 121 -2.55 2.91 -3.37
CA ALA A 121 -2.39 2.78 -1.92
C ALA A 121 -2.31 4.13 -1.21
N ALA A 122 -2.81 4.18 0.02
CA ALA A 122 -2.76 5.37 0.85
C ALA A 122 -2.26 5.04 2.27
N PRO A 123 -1.62 6.01 2.94
CA PRO A 123 -1.09 5.82 4.30
C PRO A 123 -2.20 5.84 5.35
N ILE A 124 -2.02 5.01 6.36
CA ILE A 124 -2.81 5.02 7.59
C ILE A 124 -1.94 5.62 8.68
N HIS A 125 -2.44 6.67 9.32
CA HIS A 125 -1.76 7.39 10.38
C HIS A 125 -2.30 7.01 11.76
N ASP A 126 -1.45 7.01 12.74
CA ASP A 126 -1.85 6.94 14.14
C ASP A 126 -2.22 8.34 14.70
N HIS A 127 -2.48 8.40 15.99
CA HIS A 127 -2.86 9.66 16.68
C HIS A 127 -1.72 10.68 16.75
N ASP A 128 -0.48 10.24 16.62
CA ASP A 128 0.69 11.12 16.59
C ASP A 128 1.03 11.60 15.17
N GLY A 129 0.26 11.15 14.18
CA GLY A 129 0.46 11.50 12.78
C GLY A 129 1.49 10.64 12.06
N GLU A 130 2.01 9.61 12.72
CA GLU A 130 2.97 8.68 12.11
C GLU A 130 2.26 7.67 11.21
N VAL A 131 2.88 7.32 10.09
CA VAL A 131 2.37 6.28 9.20
C VAL A 131 2.68 4.91 9.78
N VAL A 132 1.64 4.18 10.17
CA VAL A 132 1.75 2.86 10.82
C VAL A 132 1.35 1.71 9.91
N ALA A 133 0.66 2.00 8.82
CA ALA A 133 0.20 0.99 7.86
C ALA A 133 -0.10 1.66 6.51
N ALA A 134 -0.42 0.83 5.53
CA ALA A 134 -0.95 1.28 4.25
C ALA A 134 -2.11 0.37 3.82
N VAL A 135 -3.08 0.95 3.15
CA VAL A 135 -4.23 0.24 2.57
C VAL A 135 -4.22 0.43 1.07
N SER A 136 -4.57 -0.59 0.30
CA SER A 136 -4.59 -0.53 -1.15
C SER A 136 -5.83 -1.17 -1.77
N LEU A 137 -6.17 -0.67 -2.96
CA LEU A 137 -7.01 -1.34 -3.95
C LEU A 137 -6.09 -1.89 -5.04
N VAL A 138 -6.29 -3.16 -5.40
CA VAL A 138 -5.61 -3.76 -6.55
C VAL A 138 -6.67 -4.17 -7.55
N VAL A 139 -6.61 -3.56 -8.73
CA VAL A 139 -7.62 -3.71 -9.78
C VAL A 139 -6.97 -4.18 -11.07
N ARG A 140 -7.78 -4.67 -12.01
CA ARG A 140 -7.30 -4.92 -13.37
C ARG A 140 -6.98 -3.60 -14.04
N HIS A 141 -5.81 -3.52 -14.66
CA HIS A 141 -5.40 -2.35 -15.43
C HIS A 141 -6.45 -1.98 -16.48
N GLY A 142 -6.76 -0.71 -16.57
CA GLY A 142 -7.70 -0.16 -17.58
C GLY A 142 -9.19 -0.20 -17.22
N THR A 143 -9.55 -0.73 -16.03
CA THR A 143 -10.98 -0.85 -15.64
C THR A 143 -11.53 0.36 -14.89
N ALA A 144 -10.67 1.19 -14.30
CA ALA A 144 -11.05 2.37 -13.56
C ALA A 144 -9.99 3.46 -13.67
N SER A 145 -10.36 4.72 -13.49
CA SER A 145 -9.40 5.81 -13.46
C SER A 145 -8.60 5.78 -12.16
N THR A 146 -7.30 6.06 -12.27
CA THR A 146 -6.42 6.16 -11.11
C THR A 146 -6.90 7.20 -10.11
N GLN A 147 -7.41 8.34 -10.59
CA GLN A 147 -7.92 9.40 -9.72
C GLN A 147 -9.15 8.96 -8.92
N ALA A 148 -10.07 8.23 -9.54
CA ALA A 148 -11.24 7.68 -8.83
C ALA A 148 -10.83 6.68 -7.75
N LEU A 149 -9.88 5.79 -8.05
CA LEU A 149 -9.33 4.85 -7.09
C LEU A 149 -8.59 5.57 -5.95
N ALA A 150 -7.82 6.61 -6.27
CA ALA A 150 -7.12 7.42 -5.27
C ALA A 150 -8.10 8.10 -4.30
N ASN A 151 -9.19 8.65 -4.82
CA ASN A 151 -10.22 9.27 -3.98
C ASN A 151 -10.85 8.27 -3.00
N LEU A 152 -11.19 7.07 -3.49
CA LEU A 152 -11.75 6.01 -2.66
C LEU A 152 -10.76 5.54 -1.58
N ILE A 153 -9.54 5.23 -1.97
CA ILE A 153 -8.56 4.68 -1.04
C ILE A 153 -8.11 5.71 0.01
N CYS A 154 -7.94 6.97 -0.37
CA CYS A 154 -7.60 8.04 0.56
C CYS A 154 -8.72 8.28 1.57
N THR A 155 -9.97 8.24 1.14
CA THR A 155 -11.14 8.36 2.04
C THR A 155 -11.16 7.21 3.06
N SER A 156 -11.00 5.98 2.60
CA SER A 156 -10.94 4.80 3.47
C SER A 156 -9.75 4.85 4.44
N ALA A 157 -8.58 5.25 3.97
CA ALA A 157 -7.38 5.38 4.79
C ALA A 157 -7.58 6.39 5.93
N ARG A 158 -8.19 7.53 5.65
CA ARG A 158 -8.53 8.54 6.67
C ARG A 158 -9.53 8.01 7.70
N ALA A 159 -10.54 7.27 7.25
CA ALA A 159 -11.53 6.67 8.14
C ALA A 159 -10.87 5.63 9.06
N ILE A 160 -10.03 4.76 8.52
CA ILE A 160 -9.25 3.79 9.30
C ILE A 160 -8.34 4.49 10.31
N SER A 161 -7.63 5.53 9.88
CA SER A 161 -6.73 6.31 10.76
C SER A 161 -7.47 6.86 11.99
N ARG A 162 -8.69 7.33 11.81
CA ARG A 162 -9.53 7.82 12.92
C ARG A 162 -10.08 6.70 13.81
N ALA A 163 -10.22 5.49 13.28
CA ALA A 163 -10.76 4.34 14.00
C ALA A 163 -9.71 3.59 14.83
N ILE A 164 -8.43 3.76 14.55
CA ILE A 164 -7.36 3.12 15.30
C ILE A 164 -7.32 3.72 16.72
N PRO A 165 -7.42 2.89 17.77
CA PRO A 165 -7.32 3.42 19.14
C PRO A 165 -5.91 3.96 19.40
N PRO A 166 -5.78 5.00 20.27
CA PRO A 166 -4.48 5.47 20.69
C PRO A 166 -3.69 4.35 21.36
N PHE A 167 -2.38 4.33 21.13
CA PHE A 167 -1.50 3.40 21.83
C PHE A 167 -1.54 3.73 23.33
N THR A 168 -2.12 2.83 24.12
CA THR A 168 -2.05 2.92 25.58
C THR A 168 -0.91 2.01 26.03
N PRO A 169 0.21 2.55 26.54
CA PRO A 169 1.22 1.70 27.15
C PRO A 169 0.57 0.90 28.27
N GLY A 170 0.63 -0.42 28.20
CA GLY A 170 0.08 -1.28 29.24
C GLY A 170 0.72 -0.96 30.58
N HIS A 171 -0.08 -0.97 31.63
CA HIS A 171 0.37 -0.84 33.01
C HIS A 171 1.22 -2.03 33.41
#